data_e9a9a90e255a5bef12ca94092f607a60
#
_entry.id   e9a9a90e255a5bef12ca94092f607a60
#
_cell.length_a   1.000
_cell.length_b   1.000
_cell.length_c   1.000
_cell.angle_alpha   90.00
_cell.angle_beta   90.00
_cell.angle_gamma   90.00
#
_symmetry.space_group_name_H-M   'P 1'
#
loop_
_entity.id
_entity.type
_entity.pdbx_description
1 polymer ?
#
loop_
_entity_poly.entity_id
_entity_poly.type
_entity_poly.pdbx_seq_one_letter_code
_entity_poly.pdbx_strand_id
1 'polypeptide(L)' 'MRCFVDTSAFLAVLNRDDANHLRAAHQWEKLLSEDWDLVTTSYVLLETFAVCQSRLGIKAARAFHTDVTPVLCVE' A
#
# COMPACT_ATOMS: atom_id res chain seq x y z
N MET A 1 15.91 -0.19 8.81
CA MET A 1 15.26 -1.50 8.83
C MET A 1 14.32 -1.64 7.64
N ARG A 2 14.04 -2.86 7.24
CA ARG A 2 13.24 -3.12 6.05
C ARG A 2 11.94 -3.83 6.43
N CYS A 3 10.83 -3.41 5.82
CA CYS A 3 9.53 -4.03 6.01
C CYS A 3 8.95 -4.38 4.63
N PHE A 4 8.69 -5.66 4.39
CA PHE A 4 8.06 -6.09 3.15
C PHE A 4 6.55 -5.86 3.22
N VAL A 5 5.99 -5.28 2.16
CA VAL A 5 4.57 -4.96 2.08
C VAL A 5 3.95 -5.75 0.94
N ASP A 6 2.90 -6.50 1.25
CA ASP A 6 2.18 -7.29 0.25
C ASP A 6 0.85 -6.64 -0.14
N THR A 7 0.13 -7.28 -1.07
CA THR A 7 -1.13 -6.75 -1.59
C THR A 7 -2.18 -6.56 -0.50
N SER A 8 -2.31 -7.51 0.43
CA SER A 8 -3.34 -7.40 1.47
C SER A 8 -3.08 -6.22 2.40
N ALA A 9 -1.83 -5.93 2.70
CA ALA A 9 -1.45 -4.79 3.52
C ALA A 9 -1.77 -3.47 2.79
N PHE A 10 -1.43 -3.36 1.51
CA PHE A 10 -1.77 -2.18 0.72
C PHE A 10 -3.27 -1.96 0.67
N LEU A 11 -4.05 -3.01 0.45
CA LEU A 11 -5.51 -2.88 0.38
C LEU A 11 -6.11 -2.43 1.72
N ALA A 12 -5.57 -2.92 2.84
CA ALA A 12 -6.04 -2.48 4.16
C ALA A 12 -5.78 -0.99 4.39
N VAL A 13 -4.65 -0.48 3.90
CA VAL A 13 -4.33 0.96 4.00
C VAL A 13 -5.24 1.78 3.08
N LEU A 14 -5.52 1.29 1.89
CA LEU A 14 -6.25 2.05 0.87
C LEU A 14 -7.78 2.00 1.04
N ASN A 15 -8.31 0.89 1.54
CA ASN A 15 -9.75 0.68 1.63
C ASN A 15 -10.26 0.99 3.03
N ARG A 16 -10.98 2.11 3.18
CA ARG A 16 -11.54 2.53 4.47
C ARG A 16 -12.55 1.56 5.05
N ASP A 17 -13.17 0.73 4.20
CA ASP A 17 -14.15 -0.25 4.64
C ASP A 17 -13.51 -1.58 5.07
N ASP A 18 -12.19 -1.71 4.92
CA ASP A 18 -11.50 -2.90 5.38
C ASP A 18 -11.52 -2.96 6.92
N ALA A 19 -11.80 -4.15 7.45
CA ALA A 19 -11.88 -4.35 8.90
C ALA A 19 -10.58 -3.96 9.62
N ASN A 20 -9.45 -4.05 8.92
CA ASN A 20 -8.14 -3.74 9.48
C ASN A 20 -7.62 -2.35 9.10
N HIS A 21 -8.48 -1.51 8.50
CA HIS A 21 -8.02 -0.23 7.95
C HIS A 21 -7.35 0.67 8.99
N LEU A 22 -7.99 0.88 10.14
CA LEU A 22 -7.44 1.78 11.15
C LEU A 22 -6.08 1.30 11.66
N ARG A 23 -5.97 0.01 11.91
CA ARG A 23 -4.72 -0.58 12.36
C ARG A 23 -3.64 -0.46 11.29
N ALA A 24 -3.99 -0.76 10.04
CA ALA A 24 -3.05 -0.71 8.93
C ALA A 24 -2.57 0.73 8.68
N ALA A 25 -3.49 1.70 8.69
CA ALA A 25 -3.15 3.10 8.49
C ALA A 25 -2.23 3.60 9.60
N HIS A 26 -2.51 3.24 10.85
CA HIS A 26 -1.67 3.61 11.98
C HIS A 26 -0.26 3.02 11.85
N GLN A 27 -0.19 1.73 11.50
CA GLN A 27 1.10 1.06 11.32
C GLN A 27 1.89 1.66 10.16
N TRP A 28 1.22 2.03 9.07
CA TRP A 28 1.83 2.68 7.93
C TRP A 28 2.49 4.00 8.32
N GLU A 29 1.75 4.86 9.03
CA GLU A 29 2.27 6.14 9.50
C GLU A 29 3.47 5.94 10.43
N LYS A 30 3.40 4.95 11.30
CA LYS A 30 4.48 4.64 12.22
C LYS A 30 5.74 4.23 11.48
N LEU A 31 5.61 3.36 10.47
CA LEU A 31 6.75 2.91 9.68
C LEU A 31 7.38 4.07 8.92
N LEU A 32 6.57 4.96 8.36
CA LEU A 32 7.09 6.14 7.68
C LEU A 32 7.81 7.09 8.64
N SER A 33 7.26 7.31 9.82
CA SER A 33 7.86 8.23 10.80
C SER A 33 9.17 7.68 11.38
N GLU A 34 9.35 6.37 11.37
CA GLU A 34 10.55 5.72 11.88
C GLU A 34 11.58 5.43 10.77
N ASP A 35 11.35 5.96 9.58
CA ASP A 35 12.26 5.81 8.42
C ASP A 35 12.53 4.36 8.03
N TRP A 36 11.53 3.49 8.14
CA TRP A 36 11.63 2.13 7.63
C TRP A 36 11.67 2.12 6.12
N ASP A 37 12.50 1.24 5.56
CA ASP A 37 12.47 0.96 4.12
C ASP A 37 11.29 0.03 3.83
N LEU A 38 10.29 0.57 3.15
CA LEU A 38 9.11 -0.20 2.76
C LEU A 38 9.40 -0.88 1.44
N VAL A 39 9.53 -2.19 1.46
CA VAL A 39 9.99 -2.99 0.33
C VAL A 39 8.83 -3.78 -0.26
N THR A 40 8.76 -3.82 -1.58
CA THR A 40 7.79 -4.63 -2.30
C THR A 40 8.38 -5.12 -3.61
N THR A 41 7.61 -5.83 -4.41
CA THR A 41 8.05 -6.31 -5.72
C THR A 41 7.17 -5.71 -6.80
N SER A 42 7.66 -5.70 -8.05
CA SER A 42 6.85 -5.26 -9.17
C SER A 42 5.61 -6.14 -9.36
N TYR A 43 5.71 -7.43 -9.04
CA TYR A 43 4.56 -8.33 -9.07
C TYR A 43 3.46 -7.90 -8.10
N VAL A 44 3.85 -7.59 -6.85
CA VAL A 44 2.89 -7.12 -5.84
C VAL A 44 2.26 -5.80 -6.25
N LEU A 45 3.04 -4.89 -6.83
CA LEU A 45 2.51 -3.61 -7.31
C LEU A 45 1.48 -3.80 -8.42
N LEU A 46 1.77 -4.67 -9.40
CA LEU A 46 0.82 -4.96 -10.47
C LEU A 46 -0.47 -5.57 -9.94
N GLU A 47 -0.34 -6.55 -9.05
CA GLU A 47 -1.50 -7.19 -8.44
C GLU A 47 -2.32 -6.19 -7.64
N THR A 48 -1.66 -5.39 -6.82
CA THR A 48 -2.34 -4.38 -5.99
C THR A 48 -3.06 -3.35 -6.87
N PHE A 49 -2.40 -2.86 -7.92
CA PHE A 49 -3.01 -1.89 -8.84
C PHE A 49 -4.25 -2.47 -9.50
N ALA A 50 -4.17 -3.71 -9.98
CA ALA A 50 -5.30 -4.37 -10.65
C ALA A 50 -6.47 -4.58 -9.71
N VAL A 51 -6.22 -5.07 -8.48
CA VAL A 51 -7.26 -5.28 -7.48
C VAL A 51 -7.86 -3.95 -7.03
N CYS A 52 -7.03 -2.95 -6.82
CA CYS A 52 -7.46 -1.61 -6.42
C CYS A 52 -8.38 -1.01 -7.49
N GLN A 53 -7.99 -1.09 -8.76
CA GLN A 53 -8.81 -0.58 -9.86
C GLN A 53 -10.16 -1.31 -9.94
N SER A 54 -10.15 -2.63 -9.77
CA SER A 54 -11.34 -3.45 -9.87
C SER A 54 -12.31 -3.21 -8.71
N ARG A 55 -11.80 -3.10 -7.48
CA ARG A 55 -12.63 -3.01 -6.27
C ARG A 55 -12.91 -1.59 -5.82
N LEU A 56 -11.95 -0.68 -5.97
CA LEU A 56 -12.04 0.67 -5.42
C LEU A 56 -12.14 1.74 -6.52
N GLY A 57 -11.92 1.37 -7.77
CA GLY A 57 -12.03 2.27 -8.91
C GLY A 57 -10.72 2.90 -9.33
N ILE A 58 -10.77 3.57 -10.50
CA ILE A 58 -9.57 4.12 -11.13
C ILE A 58 -8.95 5.25 -10.32
N LYS A 59 -9.77 6.03 -9.60
CA LYS A 59 -9.23 7.13 -8.79
C LYS A 59 -8.38 6.60 -7.65
N ALA A 60 -8.82 5.53 -7.00
CA ALA A 60 -8.05 4.90 -5.92
C ALA A 60 -6.76 4.29 -6.47
N ALA A 61 -6.81 3.67 -7.64
CA ALA A 61 -5.63 3.10 -8.28
C ALA A 61 -4.62 4.19 -8.63
N ARG A 62 -5.07 5.33 -9.12
CA ARG A 62 -4.20 6.47 -9.42
C ARG A 62 -3.58 7.04 -8.16
N ALA A 63 -4.36 7.16 -7.08
CA ALA A 63 -3.84 7.64 -5.80
C ALA A 63 -2.77 6.70 -5.27
N PHE A 64 -2.97 5.40 -5.38
CA PHE A 64 -1.97 4.41 -4.99
C PHE A 64 -0.67 4.63 -5.79
N HIS A 65 -0.78 4.75 -7.11
CA HIS A 65 0.39 4.96 -7.96
C HIS A 65 1.10 6.28 -7.64
N THR A 66 0.35 7.35 -7.43
CA THR A 66 0.90 8.69 -7.24
C THR A 66 1.45 8.90 -5.83
N ASP A 67 0.73 8.43 -4.80
CA ASP A 67 1.01 8.80 -3.41
C ASP A 67 1.76 7.71 -2.65
N VAL A 68 1.55 6.44 -2.99
CA VAL A 68 2.11 5.32 -2.25
C VAL A 68 3.37 4.78 -2.92
N THR A 69 3.33 4.54 -4.23
CA THR A 69 4.46 3.96 -4.96
C THR A 69 5.78 4.71 -4.76
N PRO A 70 5.80 6.07 -4.74
CA PRO A 70 7.07 6.81 -4.59
C PRO A 70 7.81 6.56 -3.29
N VAL A 71 7.13 6.09 -2.24
CA VAL A 71 7.80 5.85 -0.94
C VAL A 71 8.29 4.41 -0.80
N LEU A 72 8.14 3.60 -1.85
CA LEU A 72 8.48 2.17 -1.82
C LEU A 72 9.83 1.89 -2.46
N CYS A 73 10.51 0.88 -1.91
CA CYS A 73 11.67 0.26 -2.56
C CYS A 73 11.16 -0.95 -3.32
N VAL A 74 11.24 -0.92 -4.65
CA VAL A 74 10.73 -2.01 -5.50
C VAL A 74 11.89 -2.92 -5.89
N GLU A 75 11.74 -4.20 -5.60
CA GLU A 75 12.75 -5.20 -5.93
C GLU A 75 12.30 -6.13 -7.05
#